data_8b34eec21cbf0820800319cb96800db1
#
_entry.id   8b34eec21cbf0820800319cb96800db1
#
_cell.length_a   1.000
_cell.length_b   1.000
_cell.length_c   1.000
_cell.angle_alpha   90.00
_cell.angle_beta   90.00
_cell.angle_gamma   90.00
#
_symmetry.space_group_name_H-M   'P 1'
#
loop_
_entity.id
_entity.type
_entity.pdbx_description
1 polymer ?
#
loop_
_entity_poly.entity_id
_entity_poly.type
_entity_poly.pdbx_seq_one_letter_code
_entity_poly.pdbx_strand_id
1 'polypeptide(L)'
;MSNQETIEKLWDSKDQIDFINDLEVKNSVLDALNLLDKGKLRVCEKKDNEWHVNQWLKKAILLSFRIQDMELIDNGPTVKGGNTSWWDKVPSKFQNWTDVDFQNAGFRAVPNCVVRRSAFIAKSAVLMPCFVNLGAYVDEGTMVDTWATVGSCAQVGKNCHISGGAGIG
;
A
#
# COMPACT_ATOMS: atom_id res chain seq x y z
N MET A 1 -16.91 3.49 18.65
CA MET A 1 -16.23 2.23 18.33
C MET A 1 -14.84 2.56 17.79
N SER A 2 -13.81 1.85 18.19
CA SER A 2 -12.48 2.04 17.59
C SER A 2 -12.46 1.51 16.16
N ASN A 3 -11.52 2.01 15.34
CA ASN A 3 -11.38 1.51 13.96
C ASN A 3 -11.10 -0.01 13.93
N GLN A 4 -10.32 -0.51 14.89
CA GLN A 4 -10.04 -1.94 15.03
C GLN A 4 -11.34 -2.75 15.28
N GLU A 5 -12.16 -2.35 16.26
CA GLU A 5 -13.42 -3.05 16.56
C GLU A 5 -14.36 -3.09 15.35
N THR A 6 -14.39 -1.99 14.59
CA THR A 6 -15.20 -1.93 13.36
C THR A 6 -14.70 -2.93 12.32
N ILE A 7 -13.39 -2.93 12.03
CA ILE A 7 -12.81 -3.86 11.04
C ILE A 7 -12.97 -5.33 11.46
N GLU A 8 -12.83 -5.64 12.76
CA GLU A 8 -13.04 -7.02 13.26
C GLU A 8 -14.50 -7.46 13.02
N LYS A 9 -15.49 -6.62 13.33
CA LYS A 9 -16.90 -6.92 13.06
C LYS A 9 -17.20 -7.10 11.58
N LEU A 10 -16.66 -6.21 10.72
CA LEU A 10 -16.82 -6.32 9.27
C LEU A 10 -16.20 -7.62 8.73
N TRP A 11 -15.07 -8.03 9.29
CA TRP A 11 -14.42 -9.28 8.92
C TRP A 11 -15.27 -10.51 9.27
N ASP A 12 -15.84 -10.54 10.47
CA ASP A 12 -16.63 -11.68 10.94
C ASP A 12 -17.95 -11.84 10.17
N SER A 13 -18.51 -10.72 9.68
CA SER A 13 -19.75 -10.71 8.89
C SER A 13 -19.58 -10.45 7.40
N LYS A 14 -18.35 -10.56 6.87
CA LYS A 14 -17.96 -10.16 5.51
C LYS A 14 -18.76 -10.76 4.37
N ASP A 15 -19.39 -11.91 4.58
CA ASP A 15 -20.16 -12.58 3.53
C ASP A 15 -21.64 -12.16 3.54
N GLN A 16 -22.04 -11.29 4.48
CA GLN A 16 -23.40 -10.76 4.64
C GLN A 16 -23.48 -9.24 4.38
N ILE A 17 -22.36 -8.59 4.09
CA ILE A 17 -22.24 -7.14 3.95
C ILE A 17 -22.09 -6.74 2.48
N ASP A 18 -22.81 -5.71 2.08
CA ASP A 18 -22.59 -5.03 0.80
C ASP A 18 -21.43 -4.02 0.92
N PHE A 19 -20.24 -4.47 0.61
CA PHE A 19 -19.03 -3.63 0.68
C PHE A 19 -18.97 -2.54 -0.39
N ILE A 20 -19.73 -2.66 -1.46
CA ILE A 20 -19.69 -1.72 -2.58
C ILE A 20 -20.63 -0.54 -2.35
N ASN A 21 -21.85 -0.80 -1.89
CA ASN A 21 -22.87 0.23 -1.78
C ASN A 21 -22.98 0.83 -0.36
N ASP A 22 -22.46 0.17 0.67
CA ASP A 22 -22.46 0.70 2.02
C ASP A 22 -21.28 1.66 2.24
N LEU A 23 -21.57 2.96 2.22
CA LEU A 23 -20.58 4.02 2.36
C LEU A 23 -19.88 4.04 3.71
N GLU A 24 -20.56 3.67 4.79
CA GLU A 24 -19.98 3.65 6.14
C GLU A 24 -18.95 2.51 6.26
N VAL A 25 -19.30 1.34 5.75
CA VAL A 25 -18.42 0.19 5.63
C VAL A 25 -17.18 0.54 4.79
N LYS A 26 -17.42 1.10 3.61
CA LYS A 26 -16.36 1.50 2.69
C LYS A 26 -15.39 2.49 3.32
N ASN A 27 -15.91 3.54 3.97
CA ASN A 27 -15.11 4.55 4.63
C ASN A 27 -14.28 3.96 5.79
N SER A 28 -14.85 3.07 6.58
CA SER A 28 -14.12 2.41 7.68
C SER A 28 -12.90 1.64 7.19
N VAL A 29 -13.03 0.92 6.08
CA VAL A 29 -11.89 0.22 5.45
C VAL A 29 -10.89 1.22 4.88
N LEU A 30 -11.34 2.25 4.16
CA LEU A 30 -10.48 3.28 3.58
C LEU A 30 -9.68 4.05 4.62
N ASP A 31 -10.26 4.32 5.80
CA ASP A 31 -9.56 4.99 6.90
C ASP A 31 -8.38 4.16 7.42
N ALA A 32 -8.56 2.86 7.58
CA ALA A 32 -7.46 1.96 7.96
C ALA A 32 -6.34 1.97 6.90
N LEU A 33 -6.70 1.89 5.61
CA LEU A 33 -5.74 1.96 4.51
C LEU A 33 -5.00 3.30 4.46
N ASN A 34 -5.68 4.41 4.71
CA ASN A 34 -5.08 5.74 4.74
C ASN A 34 -4.09 5.91 5.90
N LEU A 35 -4.36 5.29 7.04
CA LEU A 35 -3.44 5.31 8.18
C LEU A 35 -2.18 4.46 7.90
N LEU A 36 -2.32 3.33 7.22
CA LEU A 36 -1.20 2.54 6.72
C LEU A 36 -0.39 3.32 5.68
N ASP A 37 -1.04 3.94 4.69
CA ASP A 37 -0.43 4.71 3.62
C ASP A 37 0.42 5.87 4.14
N LYS A 38 0.01 6.47 5.25
CA LYS A 38 0.71 7.55 5.96
C LYS A 38 1.75 7.07 6.97
N GLY A 39 1.93 5.77 7.13
CA GLY A 39 2.84 5.18 8.13
C GLY A 39 2.43 5.42 9.59
N LYS A 40 1.18 5.86 9.83
CA LYS A 40 0.64 6.06 11.19
C LYS A 40 0.28 4.76 11.88
N LEU A 41 0.02 3.73 11.11
CA LEU A 41 -0.18 2.35 11.56
C LEU A 41 0.73 1.42 10.77
N ARG A 42 1.12 0.31 11.38
CA ARG A 42 1.92 -0.74 10.78
C ARG A 42 1.28 -2.11 11.03
N VAL A 43 1.32 -2.98 10.02
CA VAL A 43 0.83 -4.36 10.17
C VAL A 43 1.67 -5.13 11.19
N CYS A 44 2.97 -4.89 11.21
CA CYS A 44 3.86 -5.44 12.22
C CYS A 44 4.79 -4.34 12.73
N GLU A 45 4.87 -4.19 14.05
CA GLU A 45 5.67 -3.16 14.70
C GLU A 45 6.39 -3.71 15.94
N LYS A 46 7.50 -3.08 16.29
CA LYS A 46 8.24 -3.44 17.49
C LYS A 46 7.84 -2.53 18.64
N LYS A 47 7.30 -3.11 19.72
CA LYS A 47 6.98 -2.42 20.98
C LYS A 47 7.67 -3.15 22.14
N ASP A 48 8.29 -2.41 23.03
CA ASP A 48 8.96 -2.96 24.22
C ASP A 48 9.94 -4.13 23.90
N ASN A 49 10.66 -4.00 22.77
CA ASN A 49 11.53 -5.03 22.19
C ASN A 49 10.87 -6.30 21.64
N GLU A 50 9.56 -6.38 21.65
CA GLU A 50 8.80 -7.51 21.08
C GLU A 50 8.09 -7.12 19.79
N TRP A 51 7.92 -8.10 18.88
CA TRP A 51 7.16 -7.90 17.66
C TRP A 51 5.68 -8.12 17.91
N HIS A 52 4.89 -7.08 17.61
CA HIS A 52 3.42 -7.12 17.66
C HIS A 52 2.86 -7.11 16.24
N VAL A 53 1.95 -8.07 15.98
CA VAL A 53 1.25 -8.18 14.70
C VAL A 53 -0.17 -7.66 14.86
N ASN A 54 -0.48 -6.58 14.17
CA ASN A 54 -1.81 -5.96 14.12
C ASN A 54 -2.69 -6.71 13.09
N GLN A 55 -3.20 -7.89 13.46
CA GLN A 55 -3.97 -8.76 12.56
C GLN A 55 -5.17 -8.05 11.92
N TRP A 56 -5.81 -7.14 12.65
CA TRP A 56 -6.94 -6.37 12.15
C TRP A 56 -6.58 -5.50 10.93
N LEU A 57 -5.34 -5.01 10.84
CA LEU A 57 -4.88 -4.25 9.66
C LEU A 57 -4.74 -5.15 8.43
N LYS A 58 -4.29 -6.38 8.60
CA LYS A 58 -4.30 -7.37 7.50
C LYS A 58 -5.73 -7.70 7.07
N LYS A 59 -6.66 -7.81 8.01
CA LYS A 59 -8.09 -7.98 7.69
C LYS A 59 -8.61 -6.78 6.89
N ALA A 60 -8.29 -5.54 7.30
CA ALA A 60 -8.66 -4.34 6.55
C ALA A 60 -8.12 -4.35 5.10
N ILE A 61 -6.86 -4.77 4.91
CA ILE A 61 -6.27 -4.91 3.58
C ILE A 61 -7.02 -5.98 2.75
N LEU A 62 -7.39 -7.11 3.33
CA LEU A 62 -8.17 -8.13 2.63
C LEU A 62 -9.59 -7.66 2.30
N LEU A 63 -10.23 -6.93 3.21
CA LEU A 63 -11.55 -6.33 2.97
C LEU A 63 -11.50 -5.25 1.88
N SER A 64 -10.36 -4.59 1.68
CA SER A 64 -10.22 -3.56 0.64
C SER A 64 -10.47 -4.08 -0.78
N PHE A 65 -10.27 -5.36 -1.03
CA PHE A 65 -10.60 -5.97 -2.32
C PHE A 65 -12.10 -6.14 -2.55
N ARG A 66 -12.94 -5.94 -1.52
CA ARG A 66 -14.39 -6.03 -1.59
C ARG A 66 -15.08 -4.67 -1.75
N ILE A 67 -14.41 -3.55 -1.41
CA ILE A 67 -15.00 -2.20 -1.44
C ILE A 67 -14.96 -1.53 -2.81
N GLN A 68 -14.32 -2.15 -3.78
CA GLN A 68 -14.15 -1.59 -5.12
C GLN A 68 -14.18 -2.69 -6.17
N ASP A 69 -14.87 -2.40 -7.29
CA ASP A 69 -14.85 -3.24 -8.46
C ASP A 69 -13.57 -3.05 -9.28
N MET A 70 -13.40 -3.93 -10.26
CA MET A 70 -12.35 -3.77 -11.28
C MET A 70 -12.64 -2.53 -12.12
N GLU A 71 -11.63 -1.72 -12.34
CA GLU A 71 -11.73 -0.52 -13.15
C GLU A 71 -10.51 -0.33 -14.06
N LEU A 72 -10.69 0.45 -15.10
CA LEU A 72 -9.62 0.83 -16.01
C LEU A 72 -8.71 1.84 -15.31
N ILE A 73 -7.44 1.51 -15.22
CA ILE A 73 -6.40 2.41 -14.73
C ILE A 73 -5.65 2.95 -15.94
N ASP A 74 -5.94 4.19 -16.30
CA ASP A 74 -5.31 4.91 -17.41
C ASP A 74 -4.02 5.62 -16.99
N ASN A 75 -3.36 6.24 -17.97
CA ASN A 75 -2.15 7.03 -17.81
C ASN A 75 -0.88 6.21 -17.49
N GLY A 76 -0.83 4.98 -17.95
CA GLY A 76 0.44 4.25 -18.04
C GLY A 76 1.43 4.92 -19.00
N PRO A 77 2.63 4.34 -19.18
CA PRO A 77 3.61 4.87 -20.09
C PRO A 77 3.05 5.08 -21.50
N THR A 78 3.21 6.31 -22.01
CA THR A 78 2.75 6.67 -23.35
C THR A 78 3.70 6.07 -24.38
N VAL A 79 3.16 5.35 -25.34
CA VAL A 79 3.89 4.88 -26.53
C VAL A 79 3.34 5.55 -27.78
N LYS A 80 4.14 5.59 -28.84
CA LYS A 80 3.67 6.14 -30.12
C LYS A 80 2.43 5.36 -30.61
N GLY A 81 1.26 6.01 -30.55
CA GLY A 81 0.01 5.43 -30.97
C GLY A 81 -0.97 5.03 -29.84
N GLY A 82 -0.66 5.31 -28.59
CA GLY A 82 -1.59 5.08 -27.48
C GLY A 82 -0.98 5.12 -26.10
N ASN A 83 -1.85 5.02 -25.09
CA ASN A 83 -1.49 4.89 -23.69
C ASN A 83 -1.57 3.43 -23.26
N THR A 84 -0.69 3.01 -22.35
CA THR A 84 -0.83 1.72 -21.68
C THR A 84 -1.85 1.86 -20.56
N SER A 85 -2.76 0.90 -20.45
CA SER A 85 -3.78 0.86 -19.40
C SER A 85 -3.72 -0.50 -18.69
N TRP A 86 -4.21 -0.52 -17.45
CA TRP A 86 -4.34 -1.73 -16.64
C TRP A 86 -5.78 -1.94 -16.20
N TRP A 87 -6.08 -3.13 -15.76
CA TRP A 87 -7.39 -3.53 -15.25
C TRP A 87 -7.23 -4.08 -13.84
N ASP A 88 -7.51 -3.27 -12.81
CA ASP A 88 -7.36 -3.66 -11.40
C ASP A 88 -8.34 -2.85 -10.53
N LYS A 89 -8.48 -3.28 -9.30
CA LYS A 89 -9.28 -2.59 -8.27
C LYS A 89 -8.44 -1.80 -7.27
N VAL A 90 -7.11 -1.89 -7.31
CA VAL A 90 -6.23 -1.20 -6.38
C VAL A 90 -5.47 -0.08 -7.09
N PRO A 91 -5.74 1.17 -6.77
CA PRO A 91 -5.04 2.29 -7.39
C PRO A 91 -3.56 2.32 -7.02
N SER A 92 -2.78 3.00 -7.84
CA SER A 92 -1.41 3.36 -7.50
C SER A 92 -1.39 4.33 -6.31
N LYS A 93 -0.34 4.21 -5.44
CA LYS A 93 -0.04 5.23 -4.44
C LYS A 93 0.15 6.62 -5.06
N PHE A 94 0.69 6.67 -6.27
CA PHE A 94 1.01 7.91 -6.98
C PHE A 94 -0.14 8.46 -7.83
N GLN A 95 -1.34 7.88 -7.75
CA GLN A 95 -2.49 8.38 -8.48
C GLN A 95 -2.77 9.84 -8.12
N ASN A 96 -2.79 10.71 -9.14
CA ASN A 96 -2.97 12.16 -9.02
C ASN A 96 -1.87 12.91 -8.23
N TRP A 97 -0.72 12.30 -7.98
CA TRP A 97 0.40 12.97 -7.36
C TRP A 97 1.03 14.01 -8.29
N THR A 98 1.36 15.14 -7.70
CA THR A 98 2.10 16.25 -8.33
C THR A 98 3.55 16.24 -7.84
N ASP A 99 4.37 17.15 -8.42
CA ASP A 99 5.73 17.40 -7.95
C ASP A 99 5.79 17.81 -6.46
N VAL A 100 4.79 18.56 -5.99
CA VAL A 100 4.67 18.95 -4.58
C VAL A 100 4.46 17.73 -3.67
N ASP A 101 3.67 16.76 -4.10
CA ASP A 101 3.45 15.53 -3.33
C ASP A 101 4.73 14.71 -3.19
N PHE A 102 5.50 14.56 -4.28
CA PHE A 102 6.79 13.87 -4.25
C PHE A 102 7.83 14.62 -3.41
N GLN A 103 7.90 15.96 -3.50
CA GLN A 103 8.79 16.77 -2.69
C GLN A 103 8.49 16.62 -1.19
N ASN A 104 7.21 16.65 -0.81
CA ASN A 104 6.78 16.48 0.57
C ASN A 104 7.03 15.07 1.09
N ALA A 105 6.82 14.05 0.27
CA ALA A 105 7.08 12.67 0.60
C ALA A 105 8.58 12.38 0.78
N GLY A 106 9.45 13.04 0.01
CA GLY A 106 10.89 13.08 0.21
C GLY A 106 11.61 11.76 -0.09
N PHE A 107 11.03 10.88 -0.89
CA PHE A 107 11.69 9.67 -1.43
C PHE A 107 11.86 9.76 -2.94
N ARG A 108 12.72 8.92 -3.51
CA ARG A 108 12.95 8.82 -4.94
C ARG A 108 12.16 7.65 -5.52
N ALA A 109 11.34 7.92 -6.52
CA ALA A 109 10.60 6.93 -7.30
C ALA A 109 11.12 6.94 -8.74
N VAL A 110 11.81 5.89 -9.16
CA VAL A 110 12.32 5.75 -10.52
C VAL A 110 11.16 5.34 -11.45
N PRO A 111 11.13 5.79 -12.71
CA PRO A 111 10.09 5.35 -13.65
C PRO A 111 9.92 3.82 -13.67
N ASN A 112 8.68 3.36 -13.78
CA ASN A 112 8.26 1.96 -13.70
C ASN A 112 8.36 1.29 -12.32
N CYS A 113 8.65 2.00 -11.22
CA CYS A 113 8.36 1.44 -9.92
C CYS A 113 6.84 1.42 -9.69
N VAL A 114 6.33 0.32 -9.17
CA VAL A 114 4.91 0.14 -8.84
C VAL A 114 4.76 0.15 -7.33
N VAL A 115 4.02 1.13 -6.81
CA VAL A 115 3.65 1.18 -5.39
C VAL A 115 2.14 1.21 -5.29
N ARG A 116 1.56 0.19 -4.70
CA ARG A 116 0.12 0.10 -4.51
C ARG A 116 -0.34 0.94 -3.31
N ARG A 117 -1.55 1.50 -3.37
CA ARG A 117 -2.15 2.27 -2.28
C ARG A 117 -2.07 1.51 -0.96
N SER A 118 -1.92 2.20 0.16
CA SER A 118 -1.66 1.73 1.53
C SER A 118 -0.25 1.24 1.82
N ALA A 119 0.65 1.15 0.85
CA ALA A 119 2.06 0.97 1.14
C ALA A 119 2.67 2.28 1.65
N PHE A 120 3.43 2.23 2.74
CA PHE A 120 4.18 3.37 3.25
C PHE A 120 5.62 3.35 2.77
N ILE A 121 6.07 4.49 2.25
CA ILE A 121 7.47 4.73 1.85
C ILE A 121 7.99 5.93 2.63
N ALA A 122 9.02 5.72 3.41
CA ALA A 122 9.61 6.77 4.23
C ALA A 122 10.51 7.71 3.42
N LYS A 123 10.84 8.87 4.01
CA LYS A 123 11.77 9.84 3.44
C LYS A 123 13.12 9.18 3.14
N SER A 124 13.81 9.72 2.15
CA SER A 124 15.12 9.26 1.67
C SER A 124 15.17 7.82 1.14
N ALA A 125 14.06 7.09 1.11
CA ALA A 125 14.01 5.79 0.43
C ALA A 125 14.24 5.95 -1.09
N VAL A 126 14.79 4.91 -1.71
CA VAL A 126 15.00 4.86 -3.17
C VAL A 126 14.28 3.63 -3.72
N LEU A 127 13.31 3.88 -4.59
CA LEU A 127 12.60 2.83 -5.30
C LEU A 127 13.10 2.79 -6.75
N MET A 128 13.87 1.77 -7.09
CA MET A 128 14.18 1.45 -8.49
C MET A 128 12.92 0.83 -9.14
N PRO A 129 12.94 0.46 -10.42
CA PRO A 129 11.83 -0.28 -11.01
C PRO A 129 11.53 -1.56 -10.20
N CYS A 130 10.63 -1.47 -9.23
CA CYS A 130 10.33 -2.51 -8.25
C CYS A 130 8.83 -2.60 -8.03
N PHE A 131 8.38 -3.57 -7.21
CA PHE A 131 6.98 -3.72 -6.84
C PHE A 131 6.83 -3.68 -5.32
N VAL A 132 6.02 -2.73 -4.82
CA VAL A 132 5.68 -2.60 -3.39
C VAL A 132 4.17 -2.76 -3.22
N ASN A 133 3.77 -3.80 -2.50
CA ASN A 133 2.38 -4.21 -2.39
C ASN A 133 1.65 -3.53 -1.20
N LEU A 134 0.31 -3.71 -1.13
CA LEU A 134 -0.56 -3.12 -0.11
C LEU A 134 -0.06 -3.41 1.31
N GLY A 135 -0.11 -2.40 2.17
CA GLY A 135 0.24 -2.52 3.58
C GLY A 135 1.73 -2.74 3.86
N ALA A 136 2.57 -2.80 2.82
CA ALA A 136 4.01 -2.85 2.98
C ALA A 136 4.54 -1.56 3.65
N TYR A 137 5.63 -1.70 4.37
CA TYR A 137 6.31 -0.58 5.02
C TYR A 137 7.78 -0.59 4.64
N VAL A 138 8.24 0.48 4.01
CA VAL A 138 9.66 0.68 3.64
C VAL A 138 10.17 1.90 4.40
N ASP A 139 11.12 1.68 5.30
CA ASP A 139 11.64 2.72 6.21
C ASP A 139 12.74 3.56 5.56
N GLU A 140 13.15 4.59 6.28
CA GLU A 140 14.10 5.65 5.87
C GLU A 140 15.42 5.09 5.32
N GLY A 141 15.94 5.70 4.26
CA GLY A 141 17.23 5.39 3.68
C GLY A 141 17.32 4.01 3.01
N THR A 142 16.20 3.28 2.92
CA THR A 142 16.16 1.95 2.32
C THR A 142 16.08 2.05 0.79
N MET A 143 16.86 1.22 0.10
CA MET A 143 16.74 1.02 -1.35
C MET A 143 16.01 -0.29 -1.63
N VAL A 144 14.98 -0.21 -2.46
CA VAL A 144 14.34 -1.36 -3.11
C VAL A 144 14.82 -1.38 -4.56
N ASP A 145 15.74 -2.30 -4.86
CA ASP A 145 16.46 -2.31 -6.11
C ASP A 145 15.66 -2.93 -7.28
N THR A 146 16.25 -2.95 -8.46
CA THR A 146 15.58 -3.28 -9.71
C THR A 146 14.94 -4.67 -9.69
N TRP A 147 13.64 -4.72 -10.00
CA TRP A 147 12.79 -5.92 -9.99
C TRP A 147 12.68 -6.62 -8.63
N ALA A 148 13.08 -5.96 -7.54
CA ALA A 148 12.81 -6.45 -6.20
C ALA A 148 11.32 -6.29 -5.85
N THR A 149 10.83 -7.15 -4.97
CA THR A 149 9.43 -7.16 -4.52
C THR A 149 9.35 -7.03 -3.01
N VAL A 150 8.55 -6.08 -2.53
CA VAL A 150 8.12 -5.99 -1.13
C VAL A 150 6.66 -6.43 -1.10
N GLY A 151 6.42 -7.63 -0.58
CA GLY A 151 5.12 -8.28 -0.57
C GLY A 151 4.09 -7.57 0.30
N SER A 152 2.83 -8.01 0.22
CA SER A 152 1.74 -7.46 1.01
C SER A 152 2.03 -7.57 2.50
N CYS A 153 1.92 -6.45 3.23
CA CYS A 153 2.20 -6.34 4.66
C CYS A 153 3.66 -6.56 5.09
N ALA A 154 4.59 -6.79 4.17
CA ALA A 154 6.00 -6.93 4.48
C ALA A 154 6.59 -5.63 5.08
N GLN A 155 7.52 -5.78 6.01
CA GLN A 155 8.10 -4.67 6.76
C GLN A 155 9.61 -4.62 6.55
N VAL A 156 10.10 -3.55 5.95
CA VAL A 156 11.53 -3.31 5.74
C VAL A 156 11.98 -2.17 6.66
N GLY A 157 13.04 -2.39 7.42
CA GLY A 157 13.62 -1.44 8.35
C GLY A 157 14.41 -0.32 7.65
N LYS A 158 15.10 0.50 8.46
CA LYS A 158 15.91 1.61 7.97
C LYS A 158 17.22 1.13 7.33
N ASN A 159 17.70 1.90 6.36
CA ASN A 159 19.01 1.72 5.74
C ASN A 159 19.26 0.29 5.21
N CYS A 160 18.19 -0.36 4.74
CA CYS A 160 18.29 -1.65 4.10
C CYS A 160 18.56 -1.51 2.59
N HIS A 161 19.13 -2.55 2.01
CA HIS A 161 19.20 -2.71 0.56
C HIS A 161 18.55 -4.04 0.17
N ILE A 162 17.41 -3.97 -0.49
CA ILE A 162 16.77 -5.14 -1.07
C ILE A 162 17.34 -5.30 -2.47
N SER A 163 18.20 -6.30 -2.61
CA SER A 163 18.94 -6.54 -3.85
C SER A 163 18.03 -6.81 -5.04
N GLY A 164 18.50 -6.51 -6.25
CA GLY A 164 17.74 -6.69 -7.48
C GLY A 164 17.20 -8.12 -7.64
N GLY A 165 15.93 -8.24 -7.98
CA GLY A 165 15.22 -9.51 -8.12
C GLY A 165 14.88 -10.23 -6.82
N ALA A 166 15.27 -9.70 -5.64
CA ALA A 166 14.93 -10.31 -4.36
C ALA A 166 13.46 -10.05 -4.00
N GLY A 167 12.84 -10.98 -3.26
CA GLY A 167 11.49 -10.87 -2.76
C GLY A 167 11.43 -10.97 -1.25
N ILE A 168 10.63 -10.08 -0.61
CA ILE A 168 10.29 -10.11 0.82
C ILE A 168 8.77 -10.16 0.91
N GLY A 169 8.23 -11.15 1.64
CA GLY A 169 6.79 -11.33 1.83
C GLY A 169 6.45 -12.08 3.08
#